data_af988ad217dd4006a378eca02c56b1a8
#
_entry.id   af988ad217dd4006a378eca02c56b1a8
#
_cell.length_a   1.000
_cell.length_b   1.000
_cell.length_c   1.000
_cell.angle_alpha   90.00
_cell.angle_beta   90.00
_cell.angle_gamma   90.00
#
_symmetry.space_group_name_H-M   'P 1'
#
loop_
_entity.id
_entity.type
_entity.pdbx_description
1 polymer ?
#
loop_
_entity_poly.entity_id
_entity_poly.type
_entity_poly.pdbx_seq_one_letter_code
_entity_poly.pdbx_strand_id
1 'polypeptide(L)'
;MNKLENTDITRALKQNFGFWITVSNEFQLSVLKDNFAWVRKEAKDYSIGILIYTQPYRDSIVFRENYILNQLDTTMKYNIPGPLDGTYMAIERRIEPIFKQIKLDDRYCIETRGLWRLIGDF
;
A
#
# COMPACT_ATOMS: atom_id res chain seq x y z
N MET A 1 -6.89 -22.87 15.55
CA MET A 1 -6.91 -22.02 14.35
C MET A 1 -6.35 -20.65 14.69
N ASN A 2 -5.44 -20.15 13.92
CA ASN A 2 -4.93 -18.80 14.11
C ASN A 2 -5.88 -17.78 13.49
N LYS A 3 -6.64 -17.12 14.35
CA LYS A 3 -7.59 -16.09 13.90
C LYS A 3 -6.92 -14.75 13.63
N LEU A 4 -5.62 -14.63 13.93
CA LEU A 4 -4.89 -13.37 13.81
C LEU A 4 -4.23 -13.21 12.45
N GLU A 5 -4.23 -14.26 11.63
CA GLU A 5 -3.55 -14.26 10.35
C GLU A 5 -4.53 -14.61 9.23
N ASN A 6 -4.47 -13.83 8.15
CA ASN A 6 -5.23 -14.13 6.94
C ASN A 6 -4.33 -14.88 5.96
N THR A 7 -4.44 -16.20 5.98
CA THR A 7 -3.57 -17.05 5.15
C THR A 7 -3.89 -16.95 3.67
N ASP A 8 -5.13 -16.64 3.30
CA ASP A 8 -5.51 -16.50 1.90
C ASP A 8 -4.84 -15.29 1.27
N ILE A 9 -4.83 -14.17 1.98
CA ILE A 9 -4.15 -12.96 1.51
C ILE A 9 -2.64 -13.18 1.45
N THR A 10 -2.06 -13.77 2.49
CA THR A 10 -0.63 -14.08 2.52
C THR A 10 -0.21 -14.92 1.33
N ARG A 11 -0.99 -15.93 1.00
CA ARG A 11 -0.72 -16.81 -0.13
C ARG A 11 -0.86 -16.07 -1.47
N ALA A 12 -1.90 -15.25 -1.61
CA ALA A 12 -2.11 -14.46 -2.83
C ALA A 12 -0.96 -13.50 -3.09
N LEU A 13 -0.48 -12.83 -2.04
CA LEU A 13 0.64 -11.92 -2.16
C LEU A 13 1.94 -12.66 -2.50
N LYS A 14 2.16 -13.84 -1.90
CA LYS A 14 3.31 -14.66 -2.23
C LYS A 14 3.30 -15.08 -3.69
N GLN A 15 2.15 -15.51 -4.20
CA GLN A 15 2.03 -15.92 -5.61
C GLN A 15 2.27 -14.74 -6.55
N ASN A 16 1.80 -13.56 -6.17
CA ASN A 16 1.85 -12.39 -7.05
C ASN A 16 3.22 -11.69 -7.02
N PHE A 17 3.82 -11.57 -5.84
CA PHE A 17 5.03 -10.76 -5.66
C PHE A 17 6.28 -11.59 -5.34
N GLY A 18 6.11 -12.82 -4.90
CA GLY A 18 7.23 -13.70 -4.62
C GLY A 18 7.82 -13.59 -3.23
N PHE A 19 7.21 -12.83 -2.34
CA PHE A 19 7.67 -12.73 -0.95
C PHE A 19 6.51 -12.92 0.03
N TRP A 20 6.86 -13.19 1.29
CA TRP A 20 5.87 -13.46 2.32
C TRP A 20 5.58 -12.19 3.13
N ILE A 21 4.30 -11.85 3.24
CA ILE A 21 3.80 -10.80 4.13
C ILE A 21 2.62 -11.39 4.87
N THR A 22 2.68 -11.33 6.19
CA THR A 22 1.60 -11.81 7.05
C THR A 22 0.71 -10.64 7.43
N VAL A 23 -0.60 -10.77 7.22
CA VAL A 23 -1.57 -9.76 7.59
C VAL A 23 -2.63 -10.36 8.51
N SER A 24 -3.21 -9.50 9.34
CA SER A 24 -4.28 -9.90 10.26
C SER A 24 -5.52 -10.37 9.48
N ASN A 25 -6.28 -11.27 10.10
CA ASN A 25 -7.52 -11.78 9.52
C ASN A 25 -8.60 -10.70 9.39
N GLU A 26 -8.39 -9.54 10.00
CA GLU A 26 -9.33 -8.42 9.86
C GLU A 26 -9.17 -7.66 8.55
N PHE A 27 -8.12 -7.93 7.80
CA PHE A 27 -7.88 -7.28 6.52
C PHE A 27 -8.57 -8.00 5.38
N GLN A 28 -8.88 -7.26 4.33
CA GLN A 28 -9.45 -7.78 3.10
C GLN A 28 -8.60 -7.36 1.91
N LEU A 29 -8.44 -8.24 0.95
CA LEU A 29 -7.74 -7.92 -0.30
C LEU A 29 -8.74 -7.25 -1.24
N SER A 30 -8.54 -5.99 -1.53
CA SER A 30 -9.47 -5.19 -2.33
C SER A 30 -9.09 -5.10 -3.79
N VAL A 31 -7.79 -5.01 -4.08
CA VAL A 31 -7.27 -4.93 -5.45
C VAL A 31 -6.03 -5.81 -5.53
N LEU A 32 -5.93 -6.58 -6.61
CA LEU A 32 -4.74 -7.36 -6.90
C LEU A 32 -4.47 -7.31 -8.39
N LYS A 33 -3.34 -6.72 -8.75
CA LYS A 33 -2.84 -6.63 -10.12
C LYS A 33 -1.40 -7.15 -10.15
N ASP A 34 -0.83 -7.29 -11.34
CA ASP A 34 0.53 -7.84 -11.48
C ASP A 34 1.57 -7.11 -10.66
N ASN A 35 1.44 -5.79 -10.53
CA ASN A 35 2.43 -4.97 -9.84
C ASN A 35 1.84 -4.13 -8.71
N PHE A 36 0.59 -4.42 -8.29
CA PHE A 36 -0.07 -3.63 -7.26
C PHE A 36 -1.05 -4.49 -6.47
N ALA A 37 -1.04 -4.30 -5.16
CA ALA A 37 -2.06 -4.86 -4.28
C ALA A 37 -2.49 -3.84 -3.26
N TRP A 38 -3.78 -3.85 -2.94
CA TRP A 38 -4.35 -3.03 -1.89
C TRP A 38 -5.11 -3.92 -0.94
N VAL A 39 -4.62 -3.97 0.30
CA VAL A 39 -5.22 -4.72 1.40
C VAL A 39 -5.73 -3.69 2.39
N ARG A 40 -6.96 -3.85 2.86
CA ARG A 40 -7.56 -2.85 3.73
C ARG A 40 -8.26 -3.46 4.92
N LYS A 41 -8.33 -2.67 5.98
CA LYS A 41 -9.13 -2.94 7.18
C LYS A 41 -9.99 -1.72 7.46
N GLU A 42 -11.29 -1.94 7.54
CA GLU A 42 -12.24 -0.89 7.89
C GLU A 42 -12.64 -1.04 9.35
N ALA A 43 -12.51 0.03 10.11
CA ALA A 43 -12.97 0.08 11.48
C ALA A 43 -14.00 1.21 11.60
N LYS A 44 -14.63 1.32 12.78
CA LYS A 44 -15.70 2.30 13.00
C LYS A 44 -15.22 3.74 12.77
N ASP A 45 -14.05 4.07 13.28
CA ASP A 45 -13.54 5.44 13.28
C ASP A 45 -12.33 5.67 12.40
N TYR A 46 -11.83 4.62 11.73
CA TYR A 46 -10.62 4.74 10.92
C TYR A 46 -10.56 3.61 9.89
N SER A 47 -9.71 3.79 8.89
CA SER A 47 -9.37 2.70 7.98
C SER A 47 -7.85 2.62 7.84
N ILE A 48 -7.36 1.41 7.63
CA ILE A 48 -5.94 1.14 7.40
C ILE A 48 -5.81 0.52 6.03
N GLY A 49 -4.92 1.08 5.20
CA GLY A 49 -4.59 0.52 3.90
C GLY A 49 -3.14 0.09 3.86
N ILE A 50 -2.91 -1.08 3.30
CA ILE A 50 -1.57 -1.56 2.98
C ILE A 50 -1.49 -1.65 1.47
N LEU A 51 -0.59 -0.86 0.90
CA LEU A 51 -0.38 -0.84 -0.54
C LEU A 51 0.97 -1.47 -0.82
N ILE A 52 0.97 -2.41 -1.75
CA ILE A 52 2.19 -3.10 -2.17
C ILE A 52 2.31 -2.91 -3.66
N TYR A 53 3.40 -2.31 -4.11
CA TYR A 53 3.62 -2.18 -5.53
C TYR A 53 5.12 -2.29 -5.83
N THR A 54 5.40 -2.71 -7.05
CA THR A 54 6.77 -2.87 -7.53
C THR A 54 7.00 -1.98 -8.71
N GLN A 55 8.26 -1.60 -8.89
CA GLN A 55 8.67 -0.82 -10.05
C GLN A 55 10.08 -1.23 -10.44
N PRO A 56 10.44 -1.10 -11.71
CA PRO A 56 11.81 -1.43 -12.13
C PRO A 56 12.81 -0.54 -11.43
N TYR A 57 13.91 -1.14 -10.98
CA TYR A 57 15.02 -0.38 -10.46
C TYR A 57 15.77 0.25 -11.65
N ARG A 58 15.92 1.57 -11.60
CA ARG A 58 16.66 2.31 -12.64
C ARG A 58 17.93 2.90 -12.09
N ASP A 59 17.82 3.57 -10.95
CA ASP A 59 18.94 4.14 -10.23
C ASP A 59 18.48 4.48 -8.81
N SER A 60 19.33 5.12 -8.02
CA SER A 60 19.04 5.40 -6.63
C SER A 60 17.91 6.42 -6.43
N ILE A 61 17.46 7.11 -7.47
CA ILE A 61 16.39 8.09 -7.34
C ILE A 61 15.07 7.44 -6.89
N VAL A 62 14.86 6.17 -7.23
CA VAL A 62 13.63 5.45 -6.84
C VAL A 62 13.53 5.28 -5.32
N PHE A 63 14.61 5.48 -4.58
CA PHE A 63 14.61 5.40 -3.12
C PHE A 63 14.51 6.78 -2.45
N ARG A 64 14.42 7.86 -3.21
CA ARG A 64 14.26 9.19 -2.63
C ARG A 64 12.83 9.41 -2.17
N GLU A 65 12.69 10.09 -1.03
CA GLU A 65 11.39 10.28 -0.40
C GLU A 65 10.39 11.01 -1.29
N ASN A 66 10.81 12.08 -1.96
CA ASN A 66 9.91 12.80 -2.86
C ASN A 66 9.45 11.94 -4.03
N TYR A 67 10.36 11.14 -4.58
CA TYR A 67 9.99 10.21 -5.66
C TYR A 67 8.98 9.19 -5.16
N ILE A 68 9.21 8.62 -3.98
CA ILE A 68 8.32 7.62 -3.39
C ILE A 68 6.93 8.21 -3.17
N LEU A 69 6.85 9.41 -2.59
CA LEU A 69 5.55 10.05 -2.34
C LEU A 69 4.81 10.36 -3.63
N ASN A 70 5.50 10.84 -4.65
CA ASN A 70 4.87 11.13 -5.94
C ASN A 70 4.37 9.87 -6.62
N GLN A 71 5.15 8.78 -6.59
CA GLN A 71 4.73 7.49 -7.14
C GLN A 71 3.57 6.91 -6.37
N LEU A 72 3.59 7.06 -5.04
CA LEU A 72 2.50 6.59 -4.20
C LEU A 72 1.20 7.32 -4.52
N ASP A 73 1.24 8.64 -4.65
CA ASP A 73 0.06 9.43 -5.00
C ASP A 73 -0.50 9.01 -6.37
N THR A 74 0.37 8.83 -7.35
CA THR A 74 -0.05 8.38 -8.68
C THR A 74 -0.67 7.00 -8.63
N THR A 75 -0.05 6.09 -7.90
CA THR A 75 -0.53 4.72 -7.76
C THR A 75 -1.89 4.69 -7.07
N MET A 76 -2.07 5.47 -6.02
CA MET A 76 -3.36 5.56 -5.33
C MET A 76 -4.44 6.16 -6.21
N LYS A 77 -4.11 7.20 -6.96
CA LYS A 77 -5.08 7.84 -7.85
C LYS A 77 -5.65 6.87 -8.87
N TYR A 78 -4.81 6.01 -9.43
CA TYR A 78 -5.25 5.04 -10.43
C TYR A 78 -5.93 3.82 -9.85
N ASN A 79 -5.60 3.43 -8.64
CA ASN A 79 -6.02 2.14 -8.09
C ASN A 79 -6.98 2.23 -6.91
N ILE A 80 -7.10 3.39 -6.27
CA ILE A 80 -7.95 3.57 -5.09
C ILE A 80 -8.85 4.78 -5.32
N PRO A 81 -9.95 4.60 -6.07
CA PRO A 81 -10.91 5.69 -6.24
C PRO A 81 -11.66 5.95 -4.95
N GLY A 82 -12.12 7.18 -4.80
CA GLY A 82 -13.00 7.51 -3.70
C GLY A 82 -14.44 7.06 -3.99
N PRO A 83 -15.35 7.27 -3.03
CA PRO A 83 -16.75 6.84 -3.18
C PRO A 83 -17.52 7.60 -4.26
N LEU A 84 -17.09 8.78 -4.64
CA LEU A 84 -17.73 9.58 -5.68
C LEU A 84 -16.83 9.64 -6.91
N ASP A 85 -17.46 9.80 -8.09
CA ASP A 85 -16.72 9.94 -9.34
C ASP A 85 -15.75 11.13 -9.26
N GLY A 86 -14.53 10.91 -9.73
CA GLY A 86 -13.51 11.94 -9.73
C GLY A 86 -12.76 12.11 -8.41
N THR A 87 -13.13 11.34 -7.39
CA THR A 87 -12.42 11.37 -6.10
C THR A 87 -11.38 10.25 -6.05
N TYR A 88 -10.36 10.45 -5.25
CA TYR A 88 -9.29 9.46 -5.09
C TYR A 88 -8.53 9.72 -3.79
N MET A 89 -7.74 8.74 -3.38
CA MET A 89 -6.92 8.84 -2.17
C MET A 89 -5.53 9.35 -2.51
N ALA A 90 -4.97 10.14 -1.60
CA ALA A 90 -3.61 10.65 -1.70
C ALA A 90 -2.99 10.71 -0.31
N ILE A 91 -1.66 10.80 -0.26
CA ILE A 91 -0.96 10.91 1.01
C ILE A 91 -1.21 12.30 1.62
N GLU A 92 -1.38 12.35 2.94
CA GLU A 92 -1.52 13.61 3.68
C GLU A 92 -0.13 14.16 3.98
N ARG A 93 0.29 15.18 3.24
CA ARG A 93 1.67 15.68 3.31
C ARG A 93 1.92 16.62 4.48
N ARG A 94 0.87 17.09 5.16
CA ARG A 94 1.02 17.91 6.36
C ARG A 94 1.54 17.09 7.54
N ILE A 95 1.36 15.78 7.49
CA ILE A 95 1.91 14.86 8.48
C ILE A 95 3.09 14.16 7.81
N GLU A 96 4.28 14.38 8.31
CA GLU A 96 5.48 13.83 7.69
C GLU A 96 5.46 12.31 7.71
N PRO A 97 5.52 11.62 6.55
CA PRO A 97 5.55 10.18 6.51
C PRO A 97 6.87 9.63 7.05
N ILE A 98 6.82 8.41 7.55
CA ILE A 98 8.00 7.71 8.06
C ILE A 98 8.45 6.71 7.01
N PHE A 99 9.72 6.78 6.64
CA PHE A 99 10.33 5.89 5.66
C PHE A 99 11.29 4.94 6.37
N LYS A 100 11.25 3.68 5.97
CA LYS A 100 12.15 2.68 6.53
C LYS A 100 12.58 1.73 5.42
N GLN A 101 13.88 1.55 5.26
CA GLN A 101 14.40 0.57 4.33
C GLN A 101 14.34 -0.80 5.01
N ILE A 102 13.70 -1.76 4.35
CA ILE A 102 13.55 -3.11 4.86
C ILE A 102 13.94 -4.11 3.80
N LYS A 103 14.03 -5.36 4.19
CA LYS A 103 14.37 -6.46 3.29
C LYS A 103 13.35 -7.57 3.44
N LEU A 104 12.73 -7.92 2.33
CA LEU A 104 11.74 -9.00 2.29
C LEU A 104 12.27 -10.09 1.35
N ASP A 105 12.61 -11.25 1.92
CA ASP A 105 13.13 -12.39 1.14
C ASP A 105 14.25 -11.96 0.19
N ASP A 106 15.27 -11.25 0.72
CA ASP A 106 16.42 -10.74 -0.01
C ASP A 106 16.16 -9.62 -1.02
N ARG A 107 14.94 -9.07 -0.99
CA ARG A 107 14.60 -7.92 -1.84
C ARG A 107 14.56 -6.65 -1.01
N TYR A 108 15.13 -5.58 -1.56
CA TYR A 108 15.08 -4.28 -0.89
C TYR A 108 13.73 -3.63 -1.12
N CYS A 109 13.15 -3.14 -0.04
CA CYS A 109 11.88 -2.45 -0.04
C CYS A 109 11.96 -1.19 0.79
N ILE A 110 11.13 -0.22 0.47
CA ILE A 110 10.93 0.95 1.32
C ILE A 110 9.53 0.83 1.93
N GLU A 111 9.48 0.75 3.25
CA GLU A 111 8.22 0.81 3.97
C GLU A 111 7.93 2.27 4.28
N THR A 112 6.80 2.75 3.83
CA THR A 112 6.37 4.12 4.05
C THR A 112 5.10 4.10 4.87
N ARG A 113 5.11 4.79 6.01
CA ARG A 113 3.95 4.91 6.89
C ARG A 113 3.52 6.37 6.96
N GLY A 114 2.24 6.60 6.77
CA GLY A 114 1.72 7.96 6.81
C GLY A 114 0.20 7.95 6.84
N LEU A 115 -0.38 9.12 6.72
CA LEU A 115 -1.81 9.29 6.65
C LEU A 115 -2.21 9.55 5.21
N TRP A 116 -3.42 9.13 4.85
CA TRP A 116 -3.99 9.42 3.54
C TRP A 116 -5.24 10.28 3.70
N ARG A 117 -5.64 10.91 2.62
CA ARG A 117 -6.84 11.74 2.59
C ARG A 117 -7.57 11.60 1.27
N LEU A 118 -8.85 11.91 1.29
CA LEU A 118 -9.69 11.89 0.10
C LEU A 118 -9.56 13.23 -0.62
N ILE A 119 -9.33 13.18 -1.93
CA ILE A 119 -9.22 14.35 -2.79
C ILE A 119 -10.48 14.47 -3.64
N GLY A 120 -10.97 15.69 -3.78
CA GLY A 120 -12.04 15.99 -4.72
C GLY A 120 -13.46 15.89 -4.15
N ASP A 121 -13.59 15.54 -2.89
CA ASP A 121 -14.89 15.44 -2.23
C ASP A 121 -15.04 16.56 -1.20
N PHE A 122 -15.94 17.47 -1.46
CA PHE A 122 -16.17 18.62 -0.59
C PHE A 122 -17.65 18.86 -0.38
#